data_b81569ca2abfc344f9f950e822c0fd3d
#
_entry.id   b81569ca2abfc344f9f950e822c0fd3d
#
_cell.length_a   1.000
_cell.length_b   1.000
_cell.length_c   1.000
_cell.angle_alpha   90.00
_cell.angle_beta   90.00
_cell.angle_gamma   90.00
#
_symmetry.space_group_name_H-M   'P 1'
#
loop_
_entity.id
_entity.type
_entity.pdbx_description
1 polymer ?
#
loop_
_entity_poly.entity_id
_entity_poly.type
_entity_poly.pdbx_seq_one_letter_code
_entity_poly.pdbx_strand_id
1 'polypeptide(L)'
;MTRLTIAIPNYNGGENLKRAIISCRNITIPVQEYEIIVVDNCSTDNSLNIVNELKNEFSNLTFLQNKENVGRIQNWNVCIEKSKGEFLIFLFSNDEINQHNNIHECLEILDKNDSISIGFSSLLKKEIKDSYVKKSFFNEIIQCKSKCFTKECLNRGLLPFGPIQSIIYRLDDIKNDQNEFLVDMPINADEIFTYREACKRDRILFNPNPQITWDLTQGRFHGQMKIEDEFKEHSETIKIISKLIGIDVDYSLVSTYRAINLLKFSVGNLKNHGKKEATKHLLSKMKESKSFFNTDKILFKTFLKKVKNSKVDADDILYSEIINKCMNESN
;
A
#
# COMPACT_ATOMS: atom_id res chain seq x y z
N MET A 1 -28.52 1.54 -0.82
CA MET A 1 -27.47 0.56 -0.44
C MET A 1 -26.16 1.32 -0.38
N THR A 2 -25.34 1.11 0.62
CA THR A 2 -24.06 1.78 0.73
C THR A 2 -23.08 1.17 -0.28
N ARG A 3 -22.61 1.97 -1.21
CA ARG A 3 -21.69 1.53 -2.27
C ARG A 3 -20.24 1.52 -1.82
N LEU A 4 -19.83 2.55 -1.03
CA LEU A 4 -18.44 2.70 -0.61
C LEU A 4 -18.36 2.91 0.90
N THR A 5 -17.42 2.24 1.56
CA THR A 5 -16.95 2.57 2.91
C THR A 5 -15.59 3.25 2.83
N ILE A 6 -15.45 4.41 3.46
CA ILE A 6 -14.18 5.02 3.82
C ILE A 6 -13.89 4.67 5.27
N ALA A 7 -12.93 3.79 5.49
CA ALA A 7 -12.56 3.34 6.83
C ALA A 7 -11.32 4.10 7.33
N ILE A 8 -11.48 4.78 8.47
CA ILE A 8 -10.43 5.61 9.10
C ILE A 8 -10.03 4.95 10.41
N PRO A 9 -8.98 4.11 10.43
CA PRO A 9 -8.41 3.63 11.68
C PRO A 9 -7.68 4.79 12.37
N ASN A 10 -8.05 5.06 13.62
CA ASN A 10 -7.51 6.16 14.41
C ASN A 10 -6.86 5.69 15.70
N TYR A 11 -5.75 6.35 16.07
CA TYR A 11 -5.16 6.33 17.40
C TYR A 11 -4.41 7.63 17.63
N ASN A 12 -4.90 8.47 18.54
CA ASN A 12 -4.35 9.77 18.87
C ASN A 12 -4.11 10.66 17.62
N GLY A 13 -5.11 10.71 16.71
CA GLY A 13 -5.00 11.43 15.43
C GLY A 13 -5.22 12.93 15.54
N GLY A 14 -5.97 13.40 16.56
CA GLY A 14 -6.21 14.82 16.79
C GLY A 14 -6.62 15.61 15.54
N GLU A 15 -5.96 16.74 15.29
CA GLU A 15 -6.22 17.60 14.12
C GLU A 15 -5.98 16.90 12.77
N ASN A 16 -5.12 15.89 12.73
CA ASN A 16 -4.92 15.10 11.52
C ASN A 16 -6.21 14.32 11.19
N LEU A 17 -6.83 13.67 12.18
CA LEU A 17 -8.11 13.00 12.00
C LEU A 17 -9.20 13.96 11.48
N LYS A 18 -9.21 15.20 12.00
CA LYS A 18 -10.12 16.24 11.51
C LYS A 18 -9.95 16.51 10.02
N ARG A 19 -8.70 16.69 9.59
CA ARG A 19 -8.36 16.91 8.16
C ARG A 19 -8.77 15.72 7.30
N ALA A 20 -8.48 14.49 7.75
CA ALA A 20 -8.86 13.28 7.04
C ALA A 20 -10.38 13.21 6.82
N ILE A 21 -11.19 13.42 7.88
CA ILE A 21 -12.66 13.41 7.77
C ILE A 21 -13.15 14.52 6.84
N ILE A 22 -12.65 15.75 6.99
CA ILE A 22 -13.07 16.90 6.15
C ILE A 22 -12.74 16.62 4.68
N SER A 23 -11.61 15.99 4.39
CA SER A 23 -11.20 15.66 3.02
C SER A 23 -12.16 14.70 2.31
N CYS A 24 -12.98 13.94 3.05
CA CYS A 24 -14.02 13.09 2.46
C CYS A 24 -15.08 13.87 1.68
N ARG A 25 -15.17 15.20 1.86
CA ARG A 25 -16.00 16.08 1.01
C ARG A 25 -15.54 16.12 -0.45
N ASN A 26 -14.31 15.72 -0.73
CA ASN A 26 -13.79 15.63 -2.07
C ASN A 26 -14.31 14.42 -2.85
N ILE A 27 -15.02 13.49 -2.20
CA ILE A 27 -15.60 12.32 -2.86
C ILE A 27 -16.78 12.77 -3.74
N THR A 28 -16.77 12.33 -5.00
CA THR A 28 -17.68 12.81 -6.05
C THR A 28 -18.93 11.93 -6.24
N ILE A 29 -19.16 10.94 -5.37
CA ILE A 29 -20.41 10.15 -5.34
C ILE A 29 -21.40 10.74 -4.34
N PRO A 30 -22.72 10.49 -4.50
CA PRO A 30 -23.74 11.00 -3.58
C PRO A 30 -23.50 10.59 -2.13
N VAL A 31 -23.73 11.49 -1.17
CA VAL A 31 -23.47 11.26 0.25
C VAL A 31 -24.25 10.05 0.83
N GLN A 32 -25.37 9.70 0.21
CA GLN A 32 -26.19 8.55 0.59
C GLN A 32 -25.61 7.21 0.12
N GLU A 33 -24.66 7.25 -0.81
CA GLU A 33 -24.05 6.05 -1.39
C GLU A 33 -22.73 5.66 -0.70
N TYR A 34 -22.20 6.49 0.21
CA TYR A 34 -21.02 6.13 0.97
C TYR A 34 -21.17 6.40 2.46
N GLU A 35 -20.41 5.66 3.24
CA GLU A 35 -20.26 5.88 4.68
C GLU A 35 -18.79 6.21 5.01
N ILE A 36 -18.61 6.97 6.07
CA ILE A 36 -17.32 7.21 6.71
C ILE A 36 -17.37 6.54 8.06
N ILE A 37 -16.49 5.59 8.32
CA ILE A 37 -16.35 4.97 9.64
C ILE A 37 -15.01 5.34 10.25
N VAL A 38 -15.02 5.90 11.44
CA VAL A 38 -13.82 6.10 12.26
C VAL A 38 -13.80 5.01 13.32
N VAL A 39 -12.75 4.17 13.29
CA VAL A 39 -12.53 3.15 14.33
C VAL A 39 -11.37 3.60 15.20
N ASP A 40 -11.72 4.10 16.37
CA ASP A 40 -10.78 4.64 17.33
C ASP A 40 -10.20 3.56 18.24
N ASN A 41 -8.88 3.44 18.26
CA ASN A 41 -8.16 2.43 19.01
C ASN A 41 -7.88 2.83 20.46
N CYS A 42 -8.91 3.32 21.16
CA CYS A 42 -8.82 3.80 22.55
C CYS A 42 -7.89 5.02 22.69
N SER A 43 -8.11 6.07 21.89
CA SER A 43 -7.34 7.31 21.95
C SER A 43 -7.48 8.03 23.29
N THR A 44 -6.41 8.71 23.70
CA THR A 44 -6.34 9.52 24.92
C THR A 44 -6.26 11.02 24.65
N ASP A 45 -6.24 11.40 23.38
CA ASP A 45 -6.22 12.79 22.92
C ASP A 45 -7.64 13.34 22.69
N ASN A 46 -7.77 14.46 21.96
CA ASN A 46 -9.03 15.09 21.64
C ASN A 46 -9.80 14.46 20.46
N SER A 47 -9.37 13.30 19.93
CA SER A 47 -9.99 12.66 18.75
C SER A 47 -11.50 12.47 18.89
N LEU A 48 -11.98 12.02 20.08
CA LEU A 48 -13.41 11.84 20.33
C LEU A 48 -14.20 13.15 20.22
N ASN A 49 -13.69 14.24 20.77
CA ASN A 49 -14.34 15.55 20.72
C ASN A 49 -14.45 16.04 19.27
N ILE A 50 -13.36 15.91 18.50
CA ILE A 50 -13.32 16.28 17.08
C ILE A 50 -14.38 15.54 16.28
N VAL A 51 -14.51 14.22 16.45
CA VAL A 51 -15.54 13.46 15.72
C VAL A 51 -16.95 13.87 16.13
N ASN A 52 -17.17 14.13 17.41
CA ASN A 52 -18.50 14.58 17.89
C ASN A 52 -18.90 15.94 17.32
N GLU A 53 -17.96 16.86 17.13
CA GLU A 53 -18.18 18.13 16.44
C GLU A 53 -18.57 17.90 14.97
N LEU A 54 -17.82 17.04 14.26
CA LEU A 54 -18.00 16.77 12.84
C LEU A 54 -19.26 15.95 12.51
N LYS A 55 -19.80 15.15 13.44
CA LYS A 55 -21.04 14.39 13.24
C LYS A 55 -22.25 15.27 12.84
N ASN A 56 -22.27 16.52 13.25
CA ASN A 56 -23.32 17.46 12.84
C ASN A 56 -23.17 17.91 11.37
N GLU A 57 -21.97 17.81 10.80
CA GLU A 57 -21.66 18.22 9.44
C GLU A 57 -21.66 17.07 8.44
N PHE A 58 -21.51 15.83 8.92
CA PHE A 58 -21.41 14.61 8.13
C PHE A 58 -22.47 13.60 8.56
N SER A 59 -23.61 13.57 7.87
CA SER A 59 -24.73 12.66 8.18
C SER A 59 -24.38 11.17 7.98
N ASN A 60 -23.34 10.87 7.22
CA ASN A 60 -22.84 9.53 6.90
C ASN A 60 -21.58 9.14 7.71
N LEU A 61 -21.24 9.88 8.78
CA LEU A 61 -20.11 9.61 9.66
C LEU A 61 -20.52 8.78 10.88
N THR A 62 -19.86 7.63 11.05
CA THR A 62 -19.99 6.77 12.22
C THR A 62 -18.67 6.73 12.99
N PHE A 63 -18.74 6.83 14.30
CA PHE A 63 -17.61 6.68 15.21
C PHE A 63 -17.81 5.45 16.09
N LEU A 64 -16.77 4.60 16.11
CA LEU A 64 -16.69 3.40 16.91
C LEU A 64 -15.39 3.45 17.72
N GLN A 65 -15.44 3.14 19.00
CA GLN A 65 -14.26 3.12 19.86
C GLN A 65 -14.02 1.73 20.43
N ASN A 66 -12.79 1.23 20.31
CA ASN A 66 -12.39 -0.01 20.96
C ASN A 66 -12.36 0.18 22.49
N LYS A 67 -12.65 -0.89 23.22
CA LYS A 67 -12.61 -0.86 24.71
C LYS A 67 -11.19 -0.68 25.24
N GLU A 68 -10.19 -1.09 24.47
CA GLU A 68 -8.76 -1.01 24.76
C GLU A 68 -7.97 -0.82 23.47
N ASN A 69 -6.68 -0.47 23.55
CA ASN A 69 -5.80 -0.42 22.39
C ASN A 69 -5.42 -1.84 21.96
N VAL A 70 -6.06 -2.31 20.90
CA VAL A 70 -5.87 -3.66 20.32
C VAL A 70 -4.68 -3.75 19.35
N GLY A 71 -3.92 -2.68 19.19
CA GLY A 71 -2.83 -2.58 18.22
C GLY A 71 -3.32 -2.15 16.82
N ARG A 72 -2.37 -1.66 16.03
CA ARG A 72 -2.64 -1.05 14.71
C ARG A 72 -3.32 -2.02 13.75
N ILE A 73 -2.78 -3.20 13.59
CA ILE A 73 -3.24 -4.18 12.60
C ILE A 73 -4.63 -4.72 12.97
N GLN A 74 -4.82 -5.04 14.26
CA GLN A 74 -6.14 -5.50 14.70
C GLN A 74 -7.21 -4.39 14.55
N ASN A 75 -6.84 -3.12 14.73
CA ASN A 75 -7.76 -2.01 14.48
C ASN A 75 -8.19 -1.91 12.99
N TRP A 76 -7.32 -2.29 12.05
CA TRP A 76 -7.68 -2.40 10.63
C TRP A 76 -8.69 -3.53 10.39
N ASN A 77 -8.54 -4.67 11.07
CA ASN A 77 -9.50 -5.77 11.01
C ASN A 77 -10.88 -5.34 11.54
N VAL A 78 -10.91 -4.58 12.63
CA VAL A 78 -12.17 -3.99 13.12
C VAL A 78 -12.79 -3.05 12.09
N CYS A 79 -11.99 -2.27 11.34
CA CYS A 79 -12.51 -1.45 10.24
C CYS A 79 -13.22 -2.31 9.19
N ILE A 80 -12.63 -3.44 8.77
CA ILE A 80 -13.24 -4.37 7.80
C ILE A 80 -14.56 -4.92 8.36
N GLU A 81 -14.55 -5.41 9.60
CA GLU A 81 -15.73 -6.00 10.25
C GLU A 81 -16.91 -5.02 10.26
N LYS A 82 -16.66 -3.74 10.56
CA LYS A 82 -17.68 -2.71 10.71
C LYS A 82 -18.11 -2.04 9.42
N SER A 83 -17.37 -2.22 8.33
CA SER A 83 -17.70 -1.68 7.00
C SER A 83 -18.96 -2.32 6.41
N LYS A 84 -19.80 -1.54 5.71
CA LYS A 84 -21.08 -1.96 5.13
C LYS A 84 -21.17 -1.72 3.61
N GLY A 85 -20.22 -1.01 3.03
CA GLY A 85 -20.18 -0.73 1.60
C GLY A 85 -19.94 -1.97 0.77
N GLU A 86 -20.20 -1.89 -0.51
CA GLU A 86 -19.78 -2.89 -1.50
C GLU A 86 -18.28 -2.84 -1.74
N PHE A 87 -17.73 -1.62 -1.68
CA PHE A 87 -16.31 -1.33 -1.80
C PHE A 87 -15.76 -0.71 -0.52
N LEU A 88 -14.45 -0.88 -0.31
CA LEU A 88 -13.72 -0.36 0.84
C LEU A 88 -12.46 0.39 0.40
N ILE A 89 -12.24 1.57 0.98
CA ILE A 89 -10.99 2.32 0.95
C ILE A 89 -10.55 2.58 2.38
N PHE A 90 -9.28 2.33 2.70
CA PHE A 90 -8.67 2.81 3.92
C PHE A 90 -8.18 4.26 3.74
N LEU A 91 -8.49 5.11 4.71
CA LEU A 91 -7.95 6.45 4.82
C LEU A 91 -7.29 6.60 6.19
N PHE A 92 -5.97 6.66 6.24
CA PHE A 92 -5.32 6.85 7.53
C PHE A 92 -5.53 8.27 8.06
N SER A 93 -5.55 8.40 9.39
CA SER A 93 -5.88 9.68 10.05
C SER A 93 -4.92 10.84 9.72
N ASN A 94 -3.77 10.55 9.14
CA ASN A 94 -2.81 11.56 8.67
C ASN A 94 -2.87 11.83 7.16
N ASP A 95 -3.72 11.13 6.42
CA ASP A 95 -3.87 11.24 4.96
C ASP A 95 -5.15 12.00 4.59
N GLU A 96 -5.30 12.34 3.33
CA GLU A 96 -6.43 13.10 2.82
C GLU A 96 -6.93 12.53 1.49
N ILE A 97 -8.26 12.49 1.28
CA ILE A 97 -8.84 12.24 -0.05
C ILE A 97 -8.39 13.36 -0.98
N ASN A 98 -7.76 13.00 -2.10
CA ASN A 98 -7.26 13.97 -3.05
C ASN A 98 -8.42 14.74 -3.72
N GLN A 99 -8.28 16.05 -3.86
CA GLN A 99 -9.32 16.88 -4.49
C GLN A 99 -9.54 16.59 -5.98
N HIS A 100 -8.56 15.96 -6.65
CA HIS A 100 -8.63 15.55 -8.05
C HIS A 100 -8.78 14.02 -8.19
N ASN A 101 -9.36 13.37 -7.16
CA ASN A 101 -9.64 11.95 -7.24
C ASN A 101 -10.66 11.63 -8.34
N ASN A 102 -10.64 10.40 -8.81
CA ASN A 102 -11.65 9.84 -9.71
C ASN A 102 -12.22 8.53 -9.15
N ILE A 103 -12.47 8.49 -7.85
CA ILE A 103 -13.05 7.32 -7.15
C ILE A 103 -14.32 6.86 -7.85
N HIS A 104 -15.20 7.79 -8.24
CA HIS A 104 -16.44 7.46 -8.94
C HIS A 104 -16.18 6.65 -10.21
N GLU A 105 -15.26 7.09 -11.08
CA GLU A 105 -14.91 6.39 -12.32
C GLU A 105 -14.37 4.98 -12.04
N CYS A 106 -13.50 4.83 -11.03
CA CYS A 106 -12.99 3.52 -10.64
C CYS A 106 -14.10 2.58 -10.16
N LEU A 107 -15.04 3.07 -9.35
CA LEU A 107 -16.18 2.28 -8.90
C LEU A 107 -17.07 1.86 -10.07
N GLU A 108 -17.34 2.75 -11.05
CA GLU A 108 -18.09 2.40 -12.26
C GLU A 108 -17.43 1.27 -13.07
N ILE A 109 -16.10 1.28 -13.17
CA ILE A 109 -15.36 0.23 -13.88
C ILE A 109 -15.43 -1.09 -13.10
N LEU A 110 -15.27 -1.03 -11.78
CA LEU A 110 -15.37 -2.21 -10.92
C LEU A 110 -16.76 -2.83 -10.95
N ASP A 111 -17.82 -2.03 -10.88
CA ASP A 111 -19.21 -2.49 -10.95
C ASP A 111 -19.54 -3.20 -12.28
N LYS A 112 -19.02 -2.67 -13.38
CA LYS A 112 -19.28 -3.20 -14.72
C LYS A 112 -18.41 -4.41 -15.08
N ASN A 113 -17.42 -4.74 -14.25
CA ASN A 113 -16.46 -5.78 -14.59
C ASN A 113 -16.09 -6.64 -13.37
N ASP A 114 -16.83 -7.73 -13.20
CA ASP A 114 -16.62 -8.70 -12.13
C ASP A 114 -15.28 -9.46 -12.23
N SER A 115 -14.59 -9.40 -13.36
CA SER A 115 -13.25 -10.00 -13.47
C SER A 115 -12.16 -9.23 -12.72
N ILE A 116 -12.44 -7.97 -12.30
CA ILE A 116 -11.47 -7.13 -11.60
C ILE A 116 -11.60 -7.33 -10.10
N SER A 117 -10.48 -7.69 -9.45
CA SER A 117 -10.40 -7.92 -8.01
C SER A 117 -10.29 -6.64 -7.19
N ILE A 118 -9.33 -5.79 -7.52
CA ILE A 118 -9.03 -4.54 -6.83
C ILE A 118 -8.76 -3.41 -7.82
N GLY A 119 -8.97 -2.16 -7.36
CA GLY A 119 -8.51 -0.96 -8.04
C GLY A 119 -7.28 -0.38 -7.36
N PHE A 120 -6.12 -0.46 -8.00
CA PHE A 120 -4.86 0.10 -7.49
C PHE A 120 -4.59 1.47 -8.14
N SER A 121 -4.44 2.49 -7.32
CA SER A 121 -4.26 3.88 -7.77
C SER A 121 -2.84 4.39 -7.55
N SER A 122 -2.46 5.38 -8.35
CA SER A 122 -1.24 6.14 -8.12
C SER A 122 -1.26 6.85 -6.76
N LEU A 123 -0.10 7.20 -6.27
CA LEU A 123 0.07 7.92 -5.01
C LEU A 123 0.48 9.38 -5.26
N LEU A 124 -0.14 10.30 -4.54
CA LEU A 124 0.36 11.65 -4.37
C LEU A 124 1.01 11.75 -2.99
N LYS A 125 2.32 11.92 -2.94
CA LYS A 125 3.07 12.03 -1.68
C LYS A 125 3.28 13.49 -1.34
N LYS A 126 2.85 13.88 -0.14
CA LYS A 126 3.21 15.16 0.47
C LYS A 126 4.50 14.96 1.25
N GLU A 127 5.55 15.67 0.87
CA GLU A 127 6.87 15.64 1.50
C GLU A 127 7.13 16.94 2.30
N ILE A 128 8.27 16.99 2.96
CA ILE A 128 8.70 18.19 3.70
C ILE A 128 8.73 19.41 2.76
N LYS A 129 8.29 20.57 3.21
CA LYS A 129 8.18 21.85 2.49
C LYS A 129 7.05 21.91 1.47
N ASP A 130 5.93 21.19 1.73
CA ASP A 130 4.76 21.18 0.84
C ASP A 130 5.06 20.79 -0.61
N SER A 131 6.13 20.02 -0.82
CA SER A 131 6.39 19.41 -2.11
C SER A 131 5.51 18.18 -2.31
N TYR A 132 4.94 18.04 -3.51
CA TYR A 132 4.10 16.91 -3.87
C TYR A 132 4.77 16.10 -4.98
N VAL A 133 4.90 14.80 -4.78
CA VAL A 133 5.47 13.88 -5.76
C VAL A 133 4.39 12.86 -6.15
N LYS A 134 3.96 12.90 -7.41
CA LYS A 134 3.09 11.87 -7.98
C LYS A 134 3.94 10.66 -8.31
N LYS A 135 3.59 9.50 -7.74
CA LYS A 135 4.12 8.21 -8.18
C LYS A 135 3.06 7.50 -9.02
N SER A 136 3.30 7.41 -10.31
CA SER A 136 2.48 6.65 -11.24
C SER A 136 3.38 5.81 -12.13
N PHE A 137 3.04 4.54 -12.32
CA PHE A 137 3.74 3.62 -13.20
C PHE A 137 3.09 3.52 -14.58
N PHE A 138 2.00 4.26 -14.80
CA PHE A 138 1.14 4.21 -15.98
C PHE A 138 0.49 5.58 -16.20
N ASN A 139 0.06 5.87 -17.44
CA ASN A 139 -0.47 7.19 -17.83
C ASN A 139 -1.99 7.17 -18.11
N GLU A 140 -2.58 6.00 -18.17
CA GLU A 140 -4.01 5.79 -18.44
C GLU A 140 -4.56 4.67 -17.55
N ILE A 141 -5.87 4.58 -17.43
CA ILE A 141 -6.53 3.48 -16.72
C ILE A 141 -6.33 2.20 -17.54
N ILE A 142 -5.70 1.21 -16.93
CA ILE A 142 -5.39 -0.07 -17.56
C ILE A 142 -5.78 -1.25 -16.67
N GLN A 143 -5.89 -2.40 -17.28
CA GLN A 143 -6.13 -3.66 -16.60
C GLN A 143 -5.08 -4.69 -17.00
N CYS A 144 -4.58 -5.46 -16.05
CA CYS A 144 -3.70 -6.57 -16.35
C CYS A 144 -4.10 -7.85 -15.58
N LYS A 145 -3.57 -9.00 -15.99
CA LYS A 145 -3.83 -10.28 -15.33
C LYS A 145 -3.22 -10.32 -13.95
N SER A 146 -4.04 -10.58 -12.93
CA SER A 146 -3.68 -10.59 -11.51
C SER A 146 -2.53 -11.54 -11.22
N LYS A 147 -2.63 -12.79 -11.66
CA LYS A 147 -1.61 -13.82 -11.40
C LYS A 147 -0.29 -13.52 -12.11
N CYS A 148 -0.33 -12.99 -13.34
CA CYS A 148 0.88 -12.56 -14.04
C CYS A 148 1.58 -11.45 -13.28
N PHE A 149 0.87 -10.37 -12.98
CA PHE A 149 1.43 -9.22 -12.26
C PHE A 149 2.03 -9.62 -10.92
N THR A 150 1.28 -10.41 -10.14
CA THR A 150 1.70 -10.89 -8.83
C THR A 150 2.97 -11.75 -8.92
N LYS A 151 3.01 -12.72 -9.83
CA LYS A 151 4.18 -13.58 -10.06
C LYS A 151 5.42 -12.79 -10.45
N GLU A 152 5.27 -11.86 -11.39
CA GLU A 152 6.36 -11.03 -11.85
C GLU A 152 6.89 -10.09 -10.76
N CYS A 153 6.00 -9.53 -9.94
CA CYS A 153 6.40 -8.73 -8.77
C CYS A 153 7.16 -9.57 -7.75
N LEU A 154 6.61 -10.71 -7.34
CA LEU A 154 7.24 -11.59 -6.35
C LEU A 154 8.61 -12.08 -6.82
N ASN A 155 8.74 -12.51 -8.08
CA ASN A 155 10.03 -12.93 -8.64
C ASN A 155 11.10 -11.84 -8.62
N ARG A 156 10.68 -10.57 -8.63
CA ARG A 156 11.58 -9.42 -8.51
C ARG A 156 11.71 -8.87 -7.10
N GLY A 157 11.13 -9.58 -6.11
CA GLY A 157 11.13 -9.13 -4.71
C GLY A 157 10.43 -7.79 -4.49
N LEU A 158 9.47 -7.46 -5.36
CA LEU A 158 8.67 -6.25 -5.25
C LEU A 158 7.40 -6.52 -4.44
N LEU A 159 7.06 -5.58 -3.58
CA LEU A 159 5.83 -5.54 -2.81
C LEU A 159 5.12 -4.21 -3.14
N PRO A 160 4.27 -4.17 -4.20
CA PRO A 160 3.73 -2.91 -4.73
C PRO A 160 2.53 -2.37 -3.98
N PHE A 161 1.85 -3.19 -3.17
CA PHE A 161 0.53 -2.88 -2.63
C PHE A 161 0.51 -2.16 -1.26
N GLY A 162 1.64 -1.98 -0.62
CA GLY A 162 1.75 -1.00 0.44
C GLY A 162 2.10 0.38 -0.14
N PRO A 163 1.39 1.41 0.18
CA PRO A 163 0.37 1.57 1.22
C PRO A 163 -1.07 1.28 0.73
N ILE A 164 -1.86 0.63 1.59
CA ILE A 164 -3.22 0.15 1.27
C ILE A 164 -4.25 1.25 0.97
N GLN A 165 -4.01 2.48 1.40
CA GLN A 165 -4.90 3.61 1.12
C GLN A 165 -4.98 3.95 -0.39
N SER A 166 -4.09 3.41 -1.22
CA SER A 166 -4.18 3.55 -2.67
C SER A 166 -5.10 2.54 -3.34
N ILE A 167 -5.79 1.69 -2.57
CA ILE A 167 -6.50 0.53 -3.10
C ILE A 167 -7.99 0.61 -2.79
N ILE A 168 -8.80 0.33 -3.81
CA ILE A 168 -10.24 0.07 -3.68
C ILE A 168 -10.42 -1.45 -3.65
N TYR A 169 -10.95 -1.95 -2.55
CA TYR A 169 -11.23 -3.37 -2.34
C TYR A 169 -12.71 -3.67 -2.57
N ARG A 170 -13.01 -4.92 -3.00
CA ARG A 170 -14.36 -5.48 -2.92
C ARG A 170 -14.59 -6.06 -1.54
N LEU A 171 -15.49 -5.47 -0.78
CA LEU A 171 -15.71 -5.85 0.62
C LEU A 171 -16.31 -7.25 0.75
N ASP A 172 -17.16 -7.67 -0.18
CA ASP A 172 -17.75 -9.00 -0.18
C ASP A 172 -16.69 -10.10 -0.40
N ASP A 173 -15.71 -9.89 -1.27
CA ASP A 173 -14.60 -10.83 -1.45
C ASP A 173 -13.81 -11.02 -0.15
N ILE A 174 -13.58 -9.94 0.60
CA ILE A 174 -12.90 -9.97 1.89
C ILE A 174 -13.72 -10.77 2.93
N LYS A 175 -15.02 -10.45 3.07
CA LYS A 175 -15.90 -11.03 4.08
C LYS A 175 -16.24 -12.48 3.83
N ASN A 176 -16.49 -12.86 2.58
CA ASN A 176 -16.83 -14.24 2.21
C ASN A 176 -15.69 -15.20 2.52
N ASP A 177 -14.45 -14.77 2.36
CA ASP A 177 -13.27 -15.59 2.65
C ASP A 177 -12.70 -15.36 4.05
N GLN A 178 -13.34 -14.50 4.85
CA GLN A 178 -12.87 -14.13 6.19
C GLN A 178 -11.40 -13.69 6.17
N ASN A 179 -11.02 -12.92 5.12
CA ASN A 179 -9.66 -12.45 5.00
C ASN A 179 -9.39 -11.32 6.00
N GLU A 180 -8.29 -11.46 6.74
CA GLU A 180 -7.85 -10.49 7.75
C GLU A 180 -6.39 -10.13 7.56
N PHE A 181 -6.01 -8.96 8.04
CA PHE A 181 -4.60 -8.58 8.18
C PHE A 181 -3.95 -9.43 9.26
N LEU A 182 -2.77 -9.97 8.97
CA LEU A 182 -2.02 -10.81 9.91
C LEU A 182 -1.35 -9.95 10.98
N VAL A 183 -1.80 -10.07 12.22
CA VAL A 183 -1.31 -9.26 13.36
C VAL A 183 0.16 -9.54 13.68
N ASP A 184 0.64 -10.74 13.38
CA ASP A 184 2.03 -11.17 13.60
C ASP A 184 3.01 -10.68 12.52
N MET A 185 2.51 -9.98 11.50
CA MET A 185 3.29 -9.43 10.40
C MET A 185 3.19 -7.90 10.36
N PRO A 186 3.71 -7.19 11.36
CA PRO A 186 3.43 -5.76 11.57
C PRO A 186 3.94 -4.82 10.48
N ILE A 187 4.91 -5.25 9.66
CA ILE A 187 5.48 -4.43 8.58
C ILE A 187 4.69 -4.62 7.29
N ASN A 188 4.40 -5.87 6.93
CA ASN A 188 3.87 -6.25 5.62
C ASN A 188 2.48 -6.91 5.70
N ALA A 189 1.71 -6.67 6.76
CA ALA A 189 0.34 -7.16 6.85
C ALA A 189 -0.52 -6.67 5.68
N ASP A 190 -0.32 -5.42 5.27
CA ASP A 190 -0.97 -4.77 4.12
C ASP A 190 -0.64 -5.47 2.80
N GLU A 191 0.61 -5.79 2.57
CA GLU A 191 1.05 -6.50 1.37
C GLU A 191 0.44 -7.91 1.28
N ILE A 192 0.52 -8.69 2.37
CA ILE A 192 -0.02 -10.06 2.40
C ILE A 192 -1.53 -10.04 2.14
N PHE A 193 -2.24 -9.15 2.82
CA PHE A 193 -3.68 -8.97 2.66
C PHE A 193 -4.04 -8.61 1.21
N THR A 194 -3.36 -7.60 0.67
CA THR A 194 -3.69 -7.11 -0.67
C THR A 194 -3.34 -8.10 -1.78
N TYR A 195 -2.25 -8.84 -1.66
CA TYR A 195 -1.94 -9.90 -2.62
C TYR A 195 -3.00 -11.00 -2.67
N ARG A 196 -3.56 -11.38 -1.52
CA ARG A 196 -4.69 -12.31 -1.47
C ARG A 196 -5.88 -11.75 -2.24
N GLU A 197 -6.27 -10.52 -1.95
CA GLU A 197 -7.40 -9.86 -2.61
C GLU A 197 -7.14 -9.64 -4.10
N ALA A 198 -5.94 -9.23 -4.49
CA ALA A 198 -5.57 -9.05 -5.89
C ALA A 198 -5.74 -10.33 -6.74
N CYS A 199 -5.51 -11.50 -6.15
CA CYS A 199 -5.58 -12.79 -6.84
C CYS A 199 -6.95 -13.47 -6.78
N LYS A 200 -7.96 -12.86 -6.15
CA LYS A 200 -9.33 -13.41 -6.07
C LYS A 200 -10.00 -13.50 -7.43
N ARG A 201 -9.70 -12.56 -8.31
CA ARG A 201 -10.29 -12.46 -9.64
C ARG A 201 -9.19 -12.39 -10.69
N ASP A 202 -9.56 -12.41 -11.96
CA ASP A 202 -8.61 -12.53 -13.08
C ASP A 202 -7.74 -11.28 -13.29
N ARG A 203 -8.27 -10.09 -12.97
CA ARG A 203 -7.64 -8.81 -13.32
C ARG A 203 -7.48 -7.86 -12.14
N ILE A 204 -6.52 -6.96 -12.26
CA ILE A 204 -6.29 -5.77 -11.43
C ILE A 204 -6.52 -4.54 -12.29
N LEU A 205 -7.24 -3.55 -11.76
CA LEU A 205 -7.37 -2.20 -12.33
C LEU A 205 -6.22 -1.32 -11.83
N PHE A 206 -5.54 -0.65 -12.76
CA PHE A 206 -4.53 0.37 -12.44
C PHE A 206 -5.04 1.74 -12.87
N ASN A 207 -5.04 2.68 -11.92
CA ASN A 207 -5.53 4.04 -12.12
C ASN A 207 -4.38 5.05 -11.95
N PRO A 208 -4.05 5.85 -12.96
CA PRO A 208 -2.97 6.83 -12.90
C PRO A 208 -3.27 8.02 -11.99
N ASN A 209 -4.55 8.23 -11.63
CA ASN A 209 -4.95 9.35 -10.80
C ASN A 209 -4.86 8.98 -9.30
N PRO A 210 -4.23 9.82 -8.47
CA PRO A 210 -4.15 9.56 -7.04
C PRO A 210 -5.52 9.78 -6.39
N GLN A 211 -5.98 8.78 -5.65
CA GLN A 211 -7.19 8.88 -4.84
C GLN A 211 -6.90 9.58 -3.50
N ILE A 212 -5.71 9.33 -2.98
CA ILE A 212 -5.27 9.77 -1.66
C ILE A 212 -4.00 10.60 -1.77
N THR A 213 -3.91 11.62 -0.96
CA THR A 213 -2.66 12.33 -0.66
C THR A 213 -2.04 11.72 0.59
N TRP A 214 -0.91 11.05 0.44
CA TRP A 214 -0.17 10.42 1.52
C TRP A 214 0.77 11.41 2.20
N ASP A 215 0.48 11.78 3.45
CA ASP A 215 1.31 12.69 4.22
C ASP A 215 2.51 11.97 4.87
N LEU A 216 3.71 12.25 4.34
CA LEU A 216 4.97 11.69 4.83
C LEU A 216 5.65 12.54 5.90
N THR A 217 5.07 13.69 6.26
CA THR A 217 5.68 14.64 7.21
C THR A 217 5.60 14.16 8.66
N GLN A 218 4.66 13.25 8.95
CA GLN A 218 4.33 12.78 10.30
C GLN A 218 5.20 11.62 10.82
N GLY A 219 6.24 11.23 10.06
CA GLY A 219 7.07 10.07 10.39
C GLY A 219 6.49 8.75 9.89
N ARG A 220 7.33 7.72 9.82
CA ARG A 220 6.96 6.38 9.35
C ARG A 220 7.18 5.35 10.45
N PHE A 221 6.30 4.37 10.55
CA PHE A 221 6.49 3.20 11.41
C PHE A 221 7.82 2.48 11.10
N HIS A 222 8.14 2.31 9.83
CA HIS A 222 9.39 1.69 9.36
C HIS A 222 10.67 2.37 9.86
N GLY A 223 10.64 3.66 10.17
CA GLY A 223 11.80 4.39 10.70
C GLY A 223 12.19 4.01 12.13
N GLN A 224 11.37 3.21 12.81
CA GLN A 224 11.57 2.80 14.21
C GLN A 224 12.12 1.37 14.35
N MET A 225 12.19 0.61 13.24
CA MET A 225 12.62 -0.79 13.25
C MET A 225 14.08 -0.96 12.82
N LYS A 226 14.69 -2.06 13.27
CA LYS A 226 16.02 -2.45 12.81
C LYS A 226 15.91 -2.98 11.36
N ILE A 227 16.85 -2.60 10.53
CA ILE A 227 16.92 -3.01 9.11
C ILE A 227 16.91 -4.55 8.97
N GLU A 228 17.53 -5.26 9.91
CA GLU A 228 17.55 -6.72 9.92
C GLU A 228 16.17 -7.34 10.12
N ASP A 229 15.35 -6.76 11.00
CA ASP A 229 14.00 -7.26 11.29
C ASP A 229 13.07 -7.00 10.09
N GLU A 230 13.15 -5.83 9.51
CA GLU A 230 12.43 -5.47 8.29
C GLU A 230 12.79 -6.41 7.12
N PHE A 231 14.08 -6.71 6.97
CA PHE A 231 14.55 -7.64 5.94
C PHE A 231 14.03 -9.07 6.15
N LYS A 232 14.05 -9.56 7.40
CA LYS A 232 13.56 -10.88 7.76
C LYS A 232 12.07 -11.00 7.47
N GLU A 233 11.29 -10.03 7.90
CA GLU A 233 9.85 -10.02 7.67
C GLU A 233 9.51 -9.95 6.18
N HIS A 234 10.19 -9.11 5.42
CA HIS A 234 10.01 -9.08 3.96
C HIS A 234 10.29 -10.44 3.30
N SER A 235 11.33 -11.17 3.75
CA SER A 235 11.64 -12.49 3.20
C SER A 235 10.55 -13.50 3.50
N GLU A 236 10.02 -13.46 4.69
CA GLU A 236 8.93 -14.33 5.10
C GLU A 236 7.63 -13.95 4.38
N THR A 237 7.37 -12.67 4.19
CA THR A 237 6.21 -12.17 3.43
C THR A 237 6.12 -12.78 2.03
N ILE A 238 7.21 -12.79 1.27
CA ILE A 238 7.20 -13.39 -0.08
C ILE A 238 6.87 -14.87 -0.04
N LYS A 239 7.39 -15.62 0.93
CA LYS A 239 7.09 -17.04 1.08
C LYS A 239 5.61 -17.26 1.45
N ILE A 240 5.09 -16.45 2.39
CA ILE A 240 3.69 -16.51 2.80
C ILE A 240 2.78 -16.22 1.61
N ILE A 241 3.03 -15.13 0.89
CA ILE A 241 2.23 -14.74 -0.29
C ILE A 241 2.30 -15.85 -1.34
N SER A 242 3.50 -16.31 -1.73
CA SER A 242 3.69 -17.38 -2.71
C SER A 242 2.86 -18.62 -2.39
N LYS A 243 2.89 -19.05 -1.11
CA LYS A 243 2.10 -20.20 -0.64
C LYS A 243 0.59 -19.94 -0.66
N LEU A 244 0.16 -18.76 -0.18
CA LEU A 244 -1.27 -18.42 -0.07
C LEU A 244 -1.97 -18.36 -1.42
N ILE A 245 -1.30 -17.83 -2.44
CA ILE A 245 -1.87 -17.65 -3.78
C ILE A 245 -1.48 -18.76 -4.77
N GLY A 246 -0.73 -19.78 -4.31
CA GLY A 246 -0.31 -20.91 -5.13
C GLY A 246 0.58 -20.55 -6.31
N ILE A 247 1.42 -19.51 -6.17
CA ILE A 247 2.38 -19.08 -7.21
C ILE A 247 3.76 -19.58 -6.83
N ASP A 248 4.39 -20.35 -7.71
CA ASP A 248 5.77 -20.75 -7.56
C ASP A 248 6.72 -19.61 -7.93
N VAL A 249 7.68 -19.33 -7.04
CA VAL A 249 8.59 -18.17 -7.10
C VAL A 249 10.03 -18.64 -7.20
N ASP A 250 10.79 -18.06 -8.12
CA ASP A 250 12.25 -18.28 -8.18
C ASP A 250 12.95 -17.50 -7.04
N TYR A 251 13.20 -18.17 -5.93
CA TYR A 251 13.84 -17.56 -4.75
C TYR A 251 15.26 -17.07 -5.00
N SER A 252 15.96 -17.56 -6.02
CA SER A 252 17.29 -17.05 -6.38
C SER A 252 17.18 -15.66 -7.00
N LEU A 253 16.21 -15.49 -7.87
CA LEU A 253 15.88 -14.22 -8.51
C LEU A 253 15.36 -13.21 -7.48
N VAL A 254 14.44 -13.64 -6.61
CA VAL A 254 13.93 -12.83 -5.48
C VAL A 254 15.07 -12.32 -4.61
N SER A 255 16.00 -13.18 -4.22
CA SER A 255 17.14 -12.80 -3.37
C SER A 255 18.01 -11.71 -4.02
N THR A 256 18.23 -11.82 -5.34
CA THR A 256 19.00 -10.83 -6.09
C THR A 256 18.33 -9.46 -6.12
N TYR A 257 17.05 -9.41 -6.45
CA TYR A 257 16.29 -8.15 -6.49
C TYR A 257 16.11 -7.52 -5.11
N ARG A 258 15.95 -8.32 -4.06
CA ARG A 258 15.85 -7.82 -2.69
C ARG A 258 17.13 -7.19 -2.18
N ALA A 259 18.28 -7.79 -2.48
CA ALA A 259 19.56 -7.16 -2.19
C ALA A 259 19.66 -5.77 -2.85
N ILE A 260 19.16 -5.64 -4.08
CA ILE A 260 19.09 -4.36 -4.79
C ILE A 260 18.18 -3.35 -4.08
N ASN A 261 16.99 -3.76 -3.64
CA ASN A 261 16.04 -2.89 -2.96
C ASN A 261 16.57 -2.43 -1.59
N LEU A 262 17.22 -3.32 -0.84
CA LEU A 262 17.91 -2.95 0.41
C LEU A 262 19.02 -1.92 0.18
N LEU A 263 19.78 -2.09 -0.91
CA LEU A 263 20.81 -1.12 -1.29
C LEU A 263 20.21 0.27 -1.53
N LYS A 264 19.08 0.35 -2.23
CA LYS A 264 18.37 1.61 -2.49
C LYS A 264 17.87 2.25 -1.20
N PHE A 265 17.22 1.46 -0.34
CA PHE A 265 16.68 1.93 0.94
C PHE A 265 17.79 2.44 1.85
N SER A 266 18.88 1.69 1.99
CA SER A 266 20.05 2.10 2.77
C SER A 266 20.68 3.39 2.23
N VAL A 267 20.83 3.53 0.91
CA VAL A 267 21.35 4.75 0.28
C VAL A 267 20.39 5.94 0.44
N GLY A 268 19.07 5.72 0.39
CA GLY A 268 18.05 6.75 0.62
C GLY A 268 18.09 7.30 2.06
N ASN A 269 18.14 6.41 3.05
CA ASN A 269 18.22 6.78 4.47
C ASN A 269 19.56 7.41 4.86
N LEU A 270 20.62 7.12 4.14
CA LEU A 270 21.97 7.60 4.41
C LEU A 270 22.31 8.95 3.79
N LYS A 271 21.38 9.55 3.03
CA LYS A 271 21.46 10.98 2.69
C LYS A 271 21.55 11.85 3.95
N ASN A 272 21.09 11.33 5.09
CA ASN A 272 21.12 12.01 6.40
C ASN A 272 22.41 11.75 7.22
N HIS A 273 23.22 10.74 6.88
CA HIS A 273 24.39 10.31 7.68
C HIS A 273 25.74 10.32 6.94
N GLY A 274 25.79 10.85 5.73
CA GLY A 274 27.02 11.00 4.95
C GLY A 274 27.37 9.78 4.09
N LYS A 275 27.69 10.03 2.80
CA LYS A 275 27.96 9.03 1.76
C LYS A 275 29.02 7.98 2.13
N LYS A 276 29.98 8.32 2.96
CA LYS A 276 31.15 7.47 3.28
C LYS A 276 30.84 6.38 4.31
N GLU A 277 30.02 6.71 5.31
CA GLU A 277 29.56 5.76 6.33
C GLU A 277 28.51 4.81 5.75
N ALA A 278 27.67 5.31 4.90
CA ALA A 278 26.71 4.58 4.10
C ALA A 278 27.34 3.46 3.29
N THR A 279 28.35 3.80 2.52
CA THR A 279 29.07 2.84 1.69
C THR A 279 29.79 1.79 2.54
N LYS A 280 30.30 2.19 3.71
CA LYS A 280 30.99 1.31 4.64
C LYS A 280 30.06 0.30 5.31
N HIS A 281 28.90 0.77 5.78
CA HIS A 281 27.86 -0.10 6.37
C HIS A 281 27.30 -1.07 5.32
N LEU A 282 27.03 -0.60 4.13
CA LEU A 282 26.59 -1.40 2.99
C LEU A 282 27.58 -2.51 2.63
N LEU A 283 28.87 -2.18 2.51
CA LEU A 283 29.93 -3.14 2.21
C LEU A 283 30.13 -4.17 3.36
N SER A 284 29.90 -3.78 4.61
CA SER A 284 29.90 -4.69 5.75
C SER A 284 28.75 -5.69 5.65
N LYS A 285 27.53 -5.22 5.43
CA LYS A 285 26.34 -6.08 5.27
C LYS A 285 26.44 -7.00 4.03
N MET A 286 27.00 -6.50 2.94
CA MET A 286 27.32 -7.33 1.78
C MET A 286 28.31 -8.45 2.09
N LYS A 287 29.28 -8.23 2.96
CA LYS A 287 30.25 -9.26 3.40
C LYS A 287 29.62 -10.29 4.33
N GLU A 288 28.72 -9.88 5.21
CA GLU A 288 27.99 -10.76 6.12
C GLU A 288 27.00 -11.68 5.38
N SER A 289 26.46 -11.23 4.23
CA SER A 289 25.51 -11.96 3.40
C SER A 289 26.14 -12.75 2.27
N LYS A 290 27.32 -13.36 2.50
CA LYS A 290 28.03 -14.14 1.47
C LYS A 290 27.19 -15.20 0.74
N SER A 291 26.14 -15.71 1.38
CA SER A 291 25.16 -16.63 0.78
C SER A 291 24.17 -15.94 -0.16
N PHE A 292 24.00 -14.62 -0.07
CA PHE A 292 23.06 -13.83 -0.87
C PHE A 292 23.54 -13.52 -2.28
N PHE A 293 24.85 -13.52 -2.52
CA PHE A 293 25.47 -13.03 -3.74
C PHE A 293 25.98 -14.13 -4.69
N ASN A 294 25.63 -15.39 -4.45
CA ASN A 294 26.04 -16.46 -5.38
C ASN A 294 25.24 -16.47 -6.69
N THR A 295 24.22 -15.61 -6.81
CA THR A 295 23.38 -15.54 -8.00
C THR A 295 23.59 -14.23 -8.76
N ASP A 296 24.03 -14.40 -9.97
CA ASP A 296 24.06 -13.46 -11.10
C ASP A 296 24.64 -12.04 -10.89
N LYS A 297 25.96 -11.99 -10.73
CA LYS A 297 26.74 -10.74 -10.78
C LYS A 297 26.51 -9.90 -12.05
N ILE A 298 26.05 -10.52 -13.14
CA ILE A 298 25.81 -9.87 -14.43
C ILE A 298 24.50 -9.09 -14.37
N LEU A 299 23.42 -9.71 -13.87
CA LEU A 299 22.10 -9.07 -13.67
C LEU A 299 22.22 -7.86 -12.73
N PHE A 300 22.93 -8.01 -11.62
CA PHE A 300 23.19 -6.93 -10.67
C PHE A 300 23.96 -5.76 -11.30
N LYS A 301 25.03 -6.02 -12.04
CA LYS A 301 25.81 -4.97 -12.74
C LYS A 301 24.99 -4.26 -13.81
N THR A 302 24.19 -5.00 -14.57
CA THR A 302 23.34 -4.47 -15.64
C THR A 302 22.25 -3.58 -15.05
N PHE A 303 21.63 -4.00 -13.95
CA PHE A 303 20.63 -3.22 -13.24
C PHE A 303 21.22 -1.93 -12.64
N LEU A 304 22.36 -2.01 -11.93
CA LEU A 304 23.05 -0.82 -11.40
C LEU A 304 23.43 0.18 -12.51
N LYS A 305 23.76 -0.32 -13.70
CA LYS A 305 24.05 0.53 -14.86
C LYS A 305 22.79 1.24 -15.38
N LYS A 306 21.65 0.54 -15.43
CA LYS A 306 20.35 1.13 -15.80
C LYS A 306 19.93 2.21 -14.79
N VAL A 307 20.01 1.93 -13.50
CA VAL A 307 19.64 2.88 -12.43
C VAL A 307 20.54 4.12 -12.42
N LYS A 308 21.84 3.95 -12.66
CA LYS A 308 22.81 5.07 -12.70
C LYS A 308 22.55 6.04 -13.85
N ASN A 309 22.03 5.55 -14.97
CA ASN A 309 21.85 6.31 -16.21
C ASN A 309 20.43 6.84 -16.40
N SER A 310 19.47 6.46 -15.56
CA SER A 310 18.09 6.93 -15.64
C SER A 310 17.81 8.02 -14.62
N LYS A 311 17.10 9.08 -15.03
CA LYS A 311 16.49 10.08 -14.13
C LYS A 311 15.19 9.55 -13.49
N VAL A 312 14.73 8.36 -13.89
CA VAL A 312 13.49 7.71 -13.48
C VAL A 312 13.82 6.73 -12.35
N ASP A 313 12.94 6.61 -11.37
CA ASP A 313 13.07 5.63 -10.29
C ASP A 313 13.12 4.22 -10.88
N ALA A 314 14.03 3.39 -10.38
CA ALA A 314 14.21 2.04 -10.90
C ALA A 314 12.96 1.17 -10.70
N ASP A 315 12.14 1.45 -9.69
CA ASP A 315 10.89 0.75 -9.46
C ASP A 315 9.86 1.11 -10.54
N ASP A 316 9.80 2.38 -10.97
CA ASP A 316 8.91 2.82 -12.04
C ASP A 316 9.19 2.10 -13.37
N ILE A 317 10.48 1.87 -13.68
CA ILE A 317 10.88 1.11 -14.87
C ILE A 317 10.43 -0.35 -14.75
N LEU A 318 10.68 -0.97 -13.60
CA LEU A 318 10.32 -2.38 -13.38
C LEU A 318 8.80 -2.60 -13.42
N TYR A 319 8.02 -1.72 -12.78
CA TYR A 319 6.56 -1.84 -12.83
C TYR A 319 5.99 -1.63 -14.22
N SER A 320 6.51 -0.68 -14.98
CA SER A 320 6.09 -0.47 -16.37
C SER A 320 6.39 -1.69 -17.25
N GLU A 321 7.56 -2.32 -17.09
CA GLU A 321 7.92 -3.56 -17.81
C GLU A 321 6.98 -4.72 -17.44
N ILE A 322 6.67 -4.90 -16.14
CA ILE A 322 5.76 -5.95 -15.64
C ILE A 322 4.34 -5.76 -16.19
N ILE A 323 3.81 -4.54 -16.08
CA ILE A 323 2.46 -4.22 -16.53
C ILE A 323 2.32 -4.49 -18.03
N ASN A 324 3.26 -3.99 -18.85
CA ASN A 324 3.25 -4.21 -20.30
C ASN A 324 3.28 -5.70 -20.65
N LYS A 325 4.08 -6.51 -19.95
CA LYS A 325 4.10 -7.95 -20.11
C LYS A 325 2.73 -8.56 -19.82
N CYS A 326 2.14 -8.23 -18.66
CA CYS A 326 0.92 -8.85 -18.18
C CYS A 326 -0.37 -8.34 -18.86
N MET A 327 -0.30 -7.21 -19.56
CA MET A 327 -1.39 -6.77 -20.47
C MET A 327 -1.48 -7.63 -21.72
N ASN A 328 -0.34 -8.08 -22.24
CA ASN A 328 -0.22 -8.76 -23.53
C ASN A 328 -0.21 -10.31 -23.41
N GLU A 329 -0.21 -10.88 -22.20
CA GLU A 329 -0.36 -12.33 -22.05
C GLU A 329 -1.73 -12.78 -22.54
N SER A 330 -1.74 -13.48 -23.66
CA SER A 330 -2.90 -14.24 -24.17
C SER A 330 -3.19 -15.39 -23.21
N ASN A 331 -4.45 -15.78 -23.09
CA ASN A 331 -4.95 -16.85 -22.20
C ASN A 331 -4.16 -18.15 -22.28
#